data_3a4b4b53ca435e7d3fed0dd2ae60b38c
#
_entry.id   3a4b4b53ca435e7d3fed0dd2ae60b38c
#
_cell.length_a   1.000
_cell.length_b   1.000
_cell.length_c   1.000
_cell.angle_alpha   90.00
_cell.angle_beta   90.00
_cell.angle_gamma   90.00
#
_symmetry.space_group_name_H-M   'P 1'
#
loop_
_entity.id
_entity.type
_entity.pdbx_description
1 polymer ?
#
loop_
_entity_poly.entity_id
_entity_poly.type
_entity_poly.pdbx_seq_one_letter_code
_entity_poly.pdbx_strand_id
1 'polypeptide(L)'
;VISVLYWLLGMHFFMHNPGGSGLYLPFNAWGWVFASLVMGLGLWQVTRRQTLVVSPLMMGLWLGGMLLLLPMAYPGFELKDYAIPRLLGLFAGLLFLSCLYQWRWASQTRDKLLYLLLGAVSIEAILGLVQFYLLTPGNWIGYDTRVNRPYGIFQQPNVMASFMATGLALAIWLEMRADAHPWLRGLRYGVILAACVLLVGLQSRVGQLGGLLALLLLVPQLRRQRQLGRVLGLVVLGTALGLVSQYGMSGAKRGLEIYQSGGMRSIYWPYAAKLIGEAPWTGWGYGSFEPIFLQHYMADKALNPAMVQIEYNLDHPHNEFLYWAVEGGLAPMLGMLIMAGALLWRLSKAGWHRGLALLALVTPILLHTQTEYPFYHAIALWWALLLLLYVLDAEVEEGKQTLGHASWREYVYRPWLLLRFLAIAIPLAVVPFMLTAIHTAWVVTKYERGGYKQPTLLLEVVNPMAWLTRVEFDVNAVRLMVGLQANNKEELEAYLDWGKEFVRHTPRANIYANMVIALNALGRTEEANRLRTQALALYPGEPLLTASAAKSVAATLERKPSS
;
A
#
# COMPACT_ATOMS: atom_id res chain seq x y z
N VAL A 1 4.39 -22.61 -12.01
CA VAL A 1 4.27 -23.10 -10.63
C VAL A 1 4.29 -21.93 -9.64
N ILE A 2 5.36 -21.11 -9.58
CA ILE A 2 5.51 -20.01 -8.60
C ILE A 2 4.31 -19.05 -8.64
N SER A 3 3.89 -18.61 -9.83
CA SER A 3 2.72 -17.73 -9.99
C SER A 3 1.41 -18.39 -9.52
N VAL A 4 1.25 -19.71 -9.73
CA VAL A 4 0.11 -20.47 -9.24
C VAL A 4 0.09 -20.49 -7.71
N LEU A 5 1.23 -20.81 -7.10
CA LEU A 5 1.37 -20.86 -5.64
C LEU A 5 1.10 -19.50 -5.00
N TYR A 6 1.57 -18.43 -5.60
CA TYR A 6 1.33 -17.10 -5.05
C TYR A 6 -0.11 -16.63 -5.24
N TRP A 7 -0.59 -16.55 -6.50
CA TRP A 7 -1.90 -15.96 -6.79
C TRP A 7 -3.08 -16.78 -6.25
N LEU A 8 -2.93 -18.10 -6.11
CA LEU A 8 -4.02 -18.94 -5.62
C LEU A 8 -3.89 -19.37 -4.15
N LEU A 9 -2.73 -19.19 -3.51
CA LEU A 9 -2.50 -19.62 -2.13
C LEU A 9 -1.81 -18.53 -1.28
N GLY A 10 -0.57 -18.17 -1.60
CA GLY A 10 0.26 -17.30 -0.76
C GLY A 10 -0.33 -15.91 -0.54
N MET A 11 -0.99 -15.33 -1.54
CA MET A 11 -1.66 -14.05 -1.44
C MET A 11 -2.79 -14.04 -0.39
N HIS A 12 -3.43 -15.20 -0.17
CA HIS A 12 -4.57 -15.36 0.74
C HIS A 12 -4.18 -15.86 2.14
N PHE A 13 -2.89 -15.79 2.47
CA PHE A 13 -2.39 -16.24 3.76
C PHE A 13 -2.91 -15.36 4.90
N PHE A 14 -3.72 -15.95 5.78
CA PHE A 14 -4.25 -15.28 6.95
C PHE A 14 -3.47 -15.68 8.21
N MET A 15 -3.09 -14.68 8.99
CA MET A 15 -2.60 -14.82 10.34
C MET A 15 -3.09 -13.61 11.15
N HIS A 16 -3.51 -13.82 12.38
CA HIS A 16 -3.87 -12.72 13.27
C HIS A 16 -2.72 -11.72 13.38
N ASN A 17 -3.05 -10.46 13.28
CA ASN A 17 -2.11 -9.35 13.32
C ASN A 17 -2.82 -8.12 13.90
N PRO A 18 -2.08 -7.06 14.25
CA PRO A 18 -2.66 -5.84 14.83
C PRO A 18 -3.26 -4.90 13.76
N GLY A 19 -3.24 -5.27 12.49
CA GLY A 19 -3.59 -4.39 11.38
C GLY A 19 -2.44 -3.43 11.01
N GLY A 20 -2.72 -2.46 10.16
CA GLY A 20 -1.75 -1.50 9.65
C GLY A 20 -1.43 -1.72 8.18
N SER A 21 -0.16 -1.59 7.78
CA SER A 21 0.30 -1.67 6.39
C SER A 21 1.61 -2.44 6.27
N GLY A 22 2.08 -2.66 5.05
CA GLY A 22 3.38 -3.29 4.79
C GLY A 22 3.48 -4.69 5.41
N LEU A 23 4.60 -4.97 6.05
CA LEU A 23 4.89 -6.26 6.66
C LEU A 23 4.09 -6.53 7.95
N TYR A 24 3.34 -5.54 8.47
CA TYR A 24 2.37 -5.75 9.55
C TYR A 24 1.22 -6.67 9.10
N LEU A 25 1.01 -6.78 7.80
CA LEU A 25 0.07 -7.70 7.19
C LEU A 25 0.83 -8.92 6.63
N PRO A 26 0.74 -10.10 7.27
CA PRO A 26 1.61 -11.25 6.97
C PRO A 26 1.54 -11.77 5.53
N PHE A 27 0.40 -11.60 4.84
CA PHE A 27 0.27 -11.99 3.44
C PHE A 27 1.23 -11.21 2.51
N ASN A 28 1.64 -9.99 2.89
CA ASN A 28 2.59 -9.20 2.11
C ASN A 28 3.98 -9.83 2.07
N ALA A 29 4.40 -10.54 3.12
CA ALA A 29 5.67 -11.26 3.11
C ALA A 29 5.73 -12.31 2.00
N TRP A 30 4.64 -13.04 1.76
CA TRP A 30 4.54 -14.00 0.64
C TRP A 30 4.62 -13.32 -0.72
N GLY A 31 4.12 -12.10 -0.84
CA GLY A 31 4.27 -11.30 -2.06
C GLY A 31 5.73 -10.99 -2.38
N TRP A 32 6.53 -10.65 -1.37
CA TRP A 32 7.97 -10.42 -1.53
C TRP A 32 8.74 -11.72 -1.84
N VAL A 33 8.39 -12.84 -1.19
CA VAL A 33 8.94 -14.16 -1.52
C VAL A 33 8.70 -14.47 -3.01
N PHE A 34 7.45 -14.34 -3.46
CA PHE A 34 7.09 -14.53 -4.87
C PHE A 34 7.92 -13.67 -5.81
N ALA A 35 7.99 -12.36 -5.53
CA ALA A 35 8.69 -11.42 -6.39
C ALA A 35 10.19 -11.71 -6.44
N SER A 36 10.83 -12.04 -5.32
CA SER A 36 12.25 -12.39 -5.29
C SER A 36 12.57 -13.61 -6.13
N LEU A 37 11.72 -14.63 -6.10
CA LEU A 37 11.87 -15.83 -6.93
C LEU A 37 11.68 -15.52 -8.42
N VAL A 38 10.70 -14.67 -8.78
CA VAL A 38 10.50 -14.24 -10.17
C VAL A 38 11.69 -13.40 -10.65
N MET A 39 12.20 -12.48 -9.83
CA MET A 39 13.39 -11.69 -10.15
C MET A 39 14.62 -12.58 -10.32
N GLY A 40 14.87 -13.52 -9.40
CA GLY A 40 15.96 -14.49 -9.52
C GLY A 40 15.92 -15.27 -10.81
N LEU A 41 14.75 -15.85 -11.14
CA LEU A 41 14.56 -16.59 -12.38
C LEU A 41 14.68 -15.71 -13.63
N GLY A 42 14.17 -14.48 -13.60
CA GLY A 42 14.27 -13.53 -14.72
C GLY A 42 15.72 -13.14 -15.01
N LEU A 43 16.49 -12.80 -13.98
CA LEU A 43 17.92 -12.52 -14.09
C LEU A 43 18.70 -13.73 -14.60
N TRP A 44 18.37 -14.93 -14.10
CA TRP A 44 18.96 -16.17 -14.60
C TRP A 44 18.68 -16.38 -16.09
N GLN A 45 17.47 -16.03 -16.55
CA GLN A 45 17.09 -16.16 -17.96
C GLN A 45 17.94 -15.24 -18.87
N VAL A 46 18.25 -13.99 -18.43
CA VAL A 46 19.17 -13.10 -19.14
C VAL A 46 20.53 -13.76 -19.33
N THR A 47 21.08 -14.37 -18.28
CA THR A 47 22.39 -15.02 -18.33
C THR A 47 22.40 -16.26 -19.23
N ARG A 48 21.29 -16.99 -19.29
CA ARG A 48 21.12 -18.17 -20.13
C ARG A 48 21.04 -17.80 -21.61
N ARG A 49 20.30 -16.73 -21.94
CA ARG A 49 20.10 -16.27 -23.32
C ARG A 49 21.22 -15.31 -23.79
N GLN A 50 21.99 -14.77 -22.87
CA GLN A 50 23.00 -13.71 -23.12
C GLN A 50 22.42 -12.48 -23.82
N THR A 51 21.12 -12.25 -23.68
CA THR A 51 20.41 -11.10 -24.22
C THR A 51 19.50 -10.47 -23.17
N LEU A 52 19.44 -9.15 -23.20
CA LEU A 52 18.54 -8.32 -22.39
C LEU A 52 17.47 -7.72 -23.30
N VAL A 53 16.22 -8.02 -23.01
CA VAL A 53 15.06 -7.41 -23.69
C VAL A 53 14.70 -6.12 -22.99
N VAL A 54 14.58 -5.05 -23.78
CA VAL A 54 14.25 -3.72 -23.30
C VAL A 54 13.07 -3.18 -24.10
N SER A 55 12.04 -2.71 -23.41
CA SER A 55 10.90 -2.02 -24.01
C SER A 55 10.99 -0.52 -23.80
N PRO A 56 10.40 0.30 -24.70
CA PRO A 56 10.31 1.74 -24.50
C PRO A 56 9.52 2.13 -23.23
N LEU A 57 8.47 1.37 -22.88
CA LEU A 57 7.73 1.60 -21.63
C LEU A 57 8.64 1.36 -20.42
N MET A 58 9.34 0.22 -20.40
CA MET A 58 10.29 -0.10 -19.33
C MET A 58 11.35 1.00 -19.16
N MET A 59 11.89 1.53 -20.27
CA MET A 59 12.87 2.64 -20.22
C MET A 59 12.29 3.90 -19.61
N GLY A 60 11.06 4.28 -19.97
CA GLY A 60 10.36 5.43 -19.40
C GLY A 60 10.10 5.28 -17.91
N LEU A 61 9.70 4.08 -17.46
CA LEU A 61 9.50 3.78 -16.04
C LEU A 61 10.82 3.82 -15.25
N TRP A 62 11.92 3.29 -15.78
CA TRP A 62 13.25 3.41 -15.16
C TRP A 62 13.74 4.85 -15.08
N LEU A 63 13.57 5.64 -16.16
CA LEU A 63 13.94 7.05 -16.15
C LEU A 63 13.17 7.83 -15.08
N GLY A 64 11.85 7.60 -14.99
CA GLY A 64 11.05 8.18 -13.94
C GLY A 64 11.51 7.74 -12.55
N GLY A 65 11.79 6.44 -12.35
CA GLY A 65 12.31 5.91 -11.09
C GLY A 65 13.63 6.55 -10.65
N MET A 66 14.53 6.80 -11.58
CA MET A 66 15.80 7.51 -11.29
C MET A 66 15.57 8.94 -10.81
N LEU A 67 14.55 9.64 -11.34
CA LEU A 67 14.16 10.96 -10.84
C LEU A 67 13.54 10.90 -9.45
N LEU A 68 12.80 9.83 -9.12
CA LEU A 68 12.31 9.60 -7.76
C LEU A 68 13.43 9.26 -6.76
N LEU A 69 14.56 8.74 -7.24
CA LEU A 69 15.74 8.49 -6.40
C LEU A 69 16.55 9.76 -6.12
N LEU A 70 16.50 10.73 -7.01
CA LEU A 70 17.40 11.91 -6.97
C LEU A 70 17.37 12.68 -5.64
N PRO A 71 16.21 12.87 -4.95
CA PRO A 71 16.16 13.57 -3.66
C PRO A 71 17.00 12.93 -2.55
N MET A 72 17.33 11.64 -2.64
CA MET A 72 18.26 11.00 -1.69
C MET A 72 19.66 11.65 -1.69
N ALA A 73 20.03 12.27 -2.79
CA ALA A 73 21.32 12.97 -2.94
C ALA A 73 21.27 14.45 -2.51
N TYR A 74 20.09 14.99 -2.17
CA TYR A 74 20.00 16.38 -1.73
C TYR A 74 20.68 16.57 -0.37
N PRO A 75 21.47 17.63 -0.19
CA PRO A 75 22.12 17.92 1.07
C PRO A 75 21.13 18.46 2.12
N GLY A 76 21.47 18.28 3.40
CA GLY A 76 20.76 18.92 4.52
C GLY A 76 19.48 18.23 4.99
N PHE A 77 19.06 17.11 4.39
CA PHE A 77 17.90 16.35 4.84
C PHE A 77 18.31 15.15 5.68
N GLU A 78 17.98 15.20 6.97
CA GLU A 78 18.39 14.18 7.96
C GLU A 78 17.47 12.96 7.99
N LEU A 79 16.19 13.10 7.58
CA LEU A 79 15.18 12.03 7.67
C LEU A 79 15.09 11.14 6.41
N LYS A 80 15.94 11.34 5.41
CA LYS A 80 15.86 10.66 4.10
C LYS A 80 15.92 9.13 4.19
N ASP A 81 16.54 8.58 5.22
CA ASP A 81 16.66 7.12 5.40
C ASP A 81 15.29 6.45 5.62
N TYR A 82 14.30 7.18 6.14
CA TYR A 82 12.92 6.68 6.26
C TYR A 82 12.23 6.46 4.91
N ALA A 83 12.77 7.01 3.80
CA ALA A 83 12.27 6.74 2.46
C ALA A 83 12.86 5.46 1.83
N ILE A 84 13.90 4.85 2.43
CA ILE A 84 14.57 3.66 1.88
C ILE A 84 13.58 2.52 1.60
N PRO A 85 12.65 2.15 2.50
CA PRO A 85 11.72 1.06 2.24
C PRO A 85 10.85 1.28 1.01
N ARG A 86 10.33 2.50 0.78
CA ARG A 86 9.50 2.79 -0.41
C ARG A 86 10.33 2.83 -1.69
N LEU A 87 11.56 3.33 -1.64
CA LEU A 87 12.49 3.30 -2.78
C LEU A 87 12.89 1.86 -3.13
N LEU A 88 13.18 1.02 -2.13
CA LEU A 88 13.41 -0.41 -2.35
C LEU A 88 12.19 -1.07 -3.00
N GLY A 89 10.98 -0.74 -2.55
CA GLY A 89 9.73 -1.21 -3.17
C GLY A 89 9.60 -0.80 -4.64
N LEU A 90 9.90 0.46 -4.95
CA LEU A 90 9.88 0.99 -6.32
C LEU A 90 10.88 0.27 -7.21
N PHE A 91 12.16 0.20 -6.80
CA PHE A 91 13.22 -0.41 -7.61
C PHE A 91 13.10 -1.93 -7.72
N ALA A 92 12.64 -2.60 -6.67
CA ALA A 92 12.28 -4.01 -6.75
C ALA A 92 11.15 -4.25 -7.76
N GLY A 93 10.16 -3.36 -7.81
CA GLY A 93 9.10 -3.40 -8.83
C GLY A 93 9.61 -3.19 -10.24
N LEU A 94 10.48 -2.19 -10.46
CA LEU A 94 11.10 -1.96 -11.76
C LEU A 94 11.96 -3.16 -12.22
N LEU A 95 12.70 -3.77 -11.29
CA LEU A 95 13.46 -4.99 -11.56
C LEU A 95 12.55 -6.18 -11.86
N PHE A 96 11.48 -6.37 -11.07
CA PHE A 96 10.48 -7.41 -11.30
C PHE A 96 9.87 -7.27 -12.70
N LEU A 97 9.42 -6.06 -13.07
CA LEU A 97 8.90 -5.78 -14.40
C LEU A 97 9.93 -6.08 -15.48
N SER A 98 11.19 -5.64 -15.30
CA SER A 98 12.28 -5.94 -16.24
C SER A 98 12.50 -7.43 -16.42
N CYS A 99 12.36 -8.21 -15.34
CA CYS A 99 12.45 -9.67 -15.38
C CYS A 99 11.29 -10.31 -16.16
N LEU A 100 10.08 -9.75 -16.10
CA LEU A 100 8.94 -10.25 -16.88
C LEU A 100 9.21 -10.19 -18.38
N TYR A 101 9.88 -9.17 -18.88
CA TYR A 101 10.22 -9.04 -20.31
C TYR A 101 11.19 -10.14 -20.80
N GLN A 102 12.00 -10.68 -19.92
CA GLN A 102 13.02 -11.67 -20.31
C GLN A 102 12.43 -13.03 -20.72
N TRP A 103 11.18 -13.30 -20.31
CA TRP A 103 10.49 -14.55 -20.64
C TRP A 103 9.91 -14.55 -22.05
N ARG A 104 9.54 -13.39 -22.61
CA ARG A 104 8.92 -13.25 -23.95
C ARG A 104 7.73 -14.19 -24.13
N TRP A 105 6.84 -14.21 -23.16
CA TRP A 105 5.71 -15.12 -23.18
C TRP A 105 4.81 -14.90 -24.39
N ALA A 106 4.46 -16.01 -25.05
CA ALA A 106 3.44 -16.04 -26.08
C ALA A 106 2.07 -15.60 -25.51
N SER A 107 1.17 -15.12 -26.37
CA SER A 107 -0.17 -14.63 -25.99
C SER A 107 -0.92 -15.60 -25.08
N GLN A 108 -0.91 -16.90 -25.43
CA GLN A 108 -1.57 -17.94 -24.63
C GLN A 108 -1.01 -18.07 -23.20
N THR A 109 0.29 -17.84 -23.00
CA THR A 109 0.90 -17.87 -21.67
C THR A 109 0.54 -16.63 -20.88
N ARG A 110 0.49 -15.47 -21.53
CA ARG A 110 0.00 -14.23 -20.91
C ARG A 110 -1.44 -14.38 -20.46
N ASP A 111 -2.31 -14.97 -21.29
CA ASP A 111 -3.70 -15.25 -20.92
C ASP A 111 -3.81 -16.17 -19.70
N LYS A 112 -2.98 -17.21 -19.61
CA LYS A 112 -2.92 -18.06 -18.41
C LYS A 112 -2.54 -17.27 -17.14
N LEU A 113 -1.59 -16.34 -17.24
CA LEU A 113 -1.22 -15.47 -16.11
C LEU A 113 -2.36 -14.52 -15.73
N LEU A 114 -3.09 -13.99 -16.71
CA LEU A 114 -4.28 -13.17 -16.46
C LEU A 114 -5.40 -13.99 -15.80
N TYR A 115 -5.59 -15.25 -16.20
CA TYR A 115 -6.55 -16.15 -15.54
C TYR A 115 -6.11 -16.52 -14.11
N LEU A 116 -4.81 -16.63 -13.82
CA LEU A 116 -4.33 -16.81 -12.45
C LEU A 116 -4.66 -15.58 -11.58
N LEU A 117 -4.43 -14.37 -12.11
CA LEU A 117 -4.83 -13.13 -11.43
C LEU A 117 -6.35 -13.07 -11.24
N LEU A 118 -7.14 -13.45 -12.26
CA LEU A 118 -8.60 -13.55 -12.15
C LEU A 118 -9.03 -14.59 -11.10
N GLY A 119 -8.30 -15.67 -10.97
CA GLY A 119 -8.48 -16.69 -9.91
C GLY A 119 -8.26 -16.10 -8.52
N ALA A 120 -7.21 -15.30 -8.34
CA ALA A 120 -6.96 -14.58 -7.10
C ALA A 120 -8.11 -13.60 -6.77
N VAL A 121 -8.58 -12.84 -7.76
CA VAL A 121 -9.76 -11.97 -7.60
C VAL A 121 -10.99 -12.78 -7.20
N SER A 122 -11.18 -13.97 -7.77
CA SER A 122 -12.33 -14.84 -7.44
C SER A 122 -12.29 -15.33 -5.99
N ILE A 123 -11.11 -15.72 -5.50
CA ILE A 123 -10.94 -16.15 -4.11
C ILE A 123 -11.25 -14.98 -3.16
N GLU A 124 -10.72 -13.79 -3.43
CA GLU A 124 -11.02 -12.60 -2.63
C GLU A 124 -12.49 -12.20 -2.75
N ALA A 125 -13.11 -12.35 -3.92
CA ALA A 125 -14.54 -12.10 -4.09
C ALA A 125 -15.38 -13.06 -3.21
N ILE A 126 -15.04 -14.35 -3.20
CA ILE A 126 -15.70 -15.34 -2.34
C ILE A 126 -15.49 -14.97 -0.87
N LEU A 127 -14.26 -14.67 -0.45
CA LEU A 127 -13.98 -14.25 0.93
C LEU A 127 -14.75 -12.98 1.31
N GLY A 128 -14.81 -12.00 0.42
CA GLY A 128 -15.59 -10.77 0.63
C GLY A 128 -17.10 -11.03 0.75
N LEU A 129 -17.66 -11.94 -0.05
CA LEU A 129 -19.06 -12.36 0.05
C LEU A 129 -19.31 -13.13 1.36
N VAL A 130 -18.39 -14.00 1.78
CA VAL A 130 -18.45 -14.68 3.09
C VAL A 130 -18.43 -13.66 4.23
N GLN A 131 -17.52 -12.67 4.18
CA GLN A 131 -17.48 -11.59 5.18
C GLN A 131 -18.79 -10.82 5.23
N PHE A 132 -19.38 -10.53 4.06
CA PHE A 132 -20.55 -9.67 3.96
C PHE A 132 -21.86 -10.36 4.38
N TYR A 133 -22.02 -11.66 4.07
CA TYR A 133 -23.27 -12.37 4.23
C TYR A 133 -23.28 -13.45 5.31
N LEU A 134 -22.14 -14.06 5.63
CA LEU A 134 -22.10 -15.29 6.43
C LEU A 134 -21.43 -15.13 7.79
N LEU A 135 -20.53 -14.15 7.96
CA LEU A 135 -19.85 -13.98 9.25
C LEU A 135 -20.78 -13.34 10.28
N THR A 136 -20.65 -13.80 11.53
CA THR A 136 -21.37 -13.30 12.70
C THR A 136 -20.43 -12.57 13.67
N PRO A 137 -20.95 -11.75 14.60
CA PRO A 137 -20.14 -11.13 15.64
C PRO A 137 -19.28 -12.15 16.40
N GLY A 138 -18.04 -11.81 16.70
CA GLY A 138 -17.10 -12.71 17.39
C GLY A 138 -16.45 -13.76 16.50
N ASN A 139 -16.55 -13.62 15.15
CA ASN A 139 -15.91 -14.54 14.22
C ASN A 139 -14.38 -14.59 14.41
N TRP A 140 -13.79 -15.74 14.10
CA TRP A 140 -12.37 -16.00 14.32
C TRP A 140 -11.42 -15.12 13.50
N ILE A 141 -11.89 -14.59 12.34
CA ILE A 141 -11.09 -13.66 11.51
C ILE A 141 -10.95 -12.29 12.19
N GLY A 142 -11.89 -11.92 13.09
CA GLY A 142 -11.95 -10.60 13.71
C GLY A 142 -12.60 -9.55 12.80
N TYR A 143 -13.41 -9.98 11.83
CA TYR A 143 -14.18 -9.09 10.98
C TYR A 143 -15.31 -8.41 11.74
N ASP A 144 -15.38 -7.06 11.68
CA ASP A 144 -16.46 -6.30 12.34
C ASP A 144 -17.74 -6.31 11.49
N THR A 145 -18.64 -7.18 11.86
CA THR A 145 -19.95 -7.33 11.20
C THR A 145 -20.92 -6.18 11.49
N ARG A 146 -20.65 -5.31 12.47
CA ARG A 146 -21.47 -4.11 12.75
C ARG A 146 -21.25 -3.04 11.69
N VAL A 147 -20.00 -2.84 11.29
CA VAL A 147 -19.65 -1.95 10.18
C VAL A 147 -19.98 -2.60 8.84
N ASN A 148 -19.85 -3.91 8.76
CA ASN A 148 -20.15 -4.79 7.63
C ASN A 148 -19.65 -4.27 6.27
N ARG A 149 -18.37 -3.88 6.22
CA ARG A 149 -17.66 -3.51 5.00
C ARG A 149 -16.58 -4.54 4.71
N PRO A 150 -16.81 -5.47 3.77
CA PRO A 150 -15.86 -6.54 3.50
C PRO A 150 -14.51 -5.97 3.04
N TYR A 151 -13.42 -6.62 3.41
CA TYR A 151 -12.07 -6.18 3.07
C TYR A 151 -11.18 -7.31 2.55
N GLY A 152 -11.74 -8.53 2.40
CA GLY A 152 -10.97 -9.69 1.97
C GLY A 152 -9.83 -10.01 2.91
N ILE A 153 -8.69 -10.42 2.37
CA ILE A 153 -7.43 -10.60 3.12
C ILE A 153 -6.76 -9.25 3.45
N PHE A 154 -7.07 -8.20 2.70
CA PHE A 154 -6.36 -6.91 2.76
C PHE A 154 -6.60 -6.11 4.03
N GLN A 155 -7.64 -6.42 4.80
CA GLN A 155 -8.06 -5.69 6.01
C GLN A 155 -8.35 -4.20 5.77
N GLN A 156 -8.51 -3.80 4.50
CA GLN A 156 -8.79 -2.43 4.07
C GLN A 156 -9.81 -2.44 2.93
N PRO A 157 -11.05 -1.90 3.17
CA PRO A 157 -12.12 -1.94 2.17
C PRO A 157 -11.82 -1.24 0.84
N ASN A 158 -11.01 -0.15 0.86
CA ASN A 158 -10.65 0.56 -0.38
C ASN A 158 -9.69 -0.26 -1.25
N VAL A 159 -8.76 -1.01 -0.61
CA VAL A 159 -7.85 -1.94 -1.31
C VAL A 159 -8.64 -3.08 -1.95
N MET A 160 -9.56 -3.68 -1.18
CA MET A 160 -10.46 -4.71 -1.70
C MET A 160 -11.29 -4.20 -2.88
N ALA A 161 -11.86 -2.99 -2.77
CA ALA A 161 -12.65 -2.38 -3.84
C ALA A 161 -11.83 -2.13 -5.12
N SER A 162 -10.59 -1.66 -4.98
CA SER A 162 -9.68 -1.47 -6.10
C SER A 162 -9.33 -2.81 -6.77
N PHE A 163 -9.12 -3.86 -5.97
CA PHE A 163 -8.85 -5.20 -6.48
C PHE A 163 -10.06 -5.79 -7.21
N MET A 164 -11.28 -5.59 -6.68
CA MET A 164 -12.53 -5.98 -7.35
C MET A 164 -12.76 -5.20 -8.65
N ALA A 165 -12.51 -3.89 -8.68
CA ALA A 165 -12.61 -3.07 -9.89
C ALA A 165 -11.59 -3.50 -10.97
N THR A 166 -10.37 -3.86 -10.56
CA THR A 166 -9.35 -4.43 -11.45
C THR A 166 -9.79 -5.78 -11.98
N GLY A 167 -10.34 -6.64 -11.13
CA GLY A 167 -10.91 -7.93 -11.53
C GLY A 167 -12.08 -7.79 -12.51
N LEU A 168 -12.95 -6.81 -12.32
CA LEU A 168 -14.03 -6.48 -13.25
C LEU A 168 -13.47 -6.12 -14.64
N ALA A 169 -12.51 -5.19 -14.70
CA ALA A 169 -11.86 -4.79 -15.95
C ALA A 169 -11.17 -5.98 -16.65
N LEU A 170 -10.46 -6.80 -15.86
CA LEU A 170 -9.77 -7.99 -16.34
C LEU A 170 -10.73 -9.06 -16.87
N ALA A 171 -11.83 -9.34 -16.16
CA ALA A 171 -12.83 -10.30 -16.61
C ALA A 171 -13.48 -9.87 -17.92
N ILE A 172 -13.79 -8.57 -18.08
CA ILE A 172 -14.33 -7.99 -19.31
C ILE A 172 -13.30 -8.05 -20.44
N TRP A 173 -12.02 -7.73 -20.17
CA TRP A 173 -10.94 -7.85 -21.15
C TRP A 173 -10.79 -9.28 -21.65
N LEU A 174 -10.81 -10.27 -20.76
CA LEU A 174 -10.72 -11.67 -21.12
C LEU A 174 -11.95 -12.18 -21.87
N GLU A 175 -13.15 -11.61 -21.64
CA GLU A 175 -14.34 -11.93 -22.43
C GLU A 175 -14.21 -11.45 -23.89
N MET A 176 -13.46 -10.40 -24.14
CA MET A 176 -13.21 -9.91 -25.50
C MET A 176 -12.19 -10.75 -26.29
N ARG A 177 -11.51 -11.72 -25.66
CA ARG A 177 -10.57 -12.63 -26.33
C ARG A 177 -11.30 -13.88 -26.78
N ALA A 178 -10.94 -14.40 -27.96
CA ALA A 178 -11.61 -15.57 -28.56
C ALA A 178 -11.46 -16.83 -27.70
N ASP A 179 -12.50 -17.65 -27.71
CA ASP A 179 -12.58 -19.07 -27.34
C ASP A 179 -11.93 -19.50 -26.02
N ALA A 180 -12.57 -19.14 -24.93
CA ALA A 180 -12.29 -19.80 -23.66
C ALA A 180 -13.20 -21.02 -23.48
N HIS A 181 -12.65 -22.06 -22.86
CA HIS A 181 -13.42 -23.21 -22.37
C HIS A 181 -14.65 -22.75 -21.55
N PRO A 182 -15.80 -23.44 -21.62
CA PRO A 182 -17.05 -23.01 -20.95
C PRO A 182 -16.88 -22.64 -19.47
N TRP A 183 -16.05 -23.39 -18.70
CA TRP A 183 -15.81 -23.07 -17.29
C TRP A 183 -15.05 -21.74 -17.10
N LEU A 184 -14.13 -21.35 -18.01
CA LEU A 184 -13.47 -20.04 -17.97
C LEU A 184 -14.45 -18.91 -18.27
N ARG A 185 -15.45 -19.15 -19.12
CA ARG A 185 -16.56 -18.21 -19.33
C ARG A 185 -17.38 -18.04 -18.05
N GLY A 186 -17.72 -19.15 -17.38
CA GLY A 186 -18.39 -19.13 -16.08
C GLY A 186 -17.61 -18.34 -15.04
N LEU A 187 -16.29 -18.53 -14.98
CA LEU A 187 -15.40 -17.79 -14.09
C LEU A 187 -15.46 -16.27 -14.36
N ARG A 188 -15.35 -15.83 -15.63
CA ARG A 188 -15.43 -14.41 -15.99
C ARG A 188 -16.77 -13.80 -15.60
N TYR A 189 -17.88 -14.46 -15.90
CA TYR A 189 -19.21 -13.99 -15.55
C TYR A 189 -19.43 -13.96 -14.04
N GLY A 190 -18.97 -14.97 -13.33
CA GLY A 190 -19.00 -15.00 -11.85
C GLY A 190 -18.23 -13.83 -11.23
N VAL A 191 -17.03 -13.53 -11.76
CA VAL A 191 -16.24 -12.38 -11.29
C VAL A 191 -16.93 -11.06 -11.61
N ILE A 192 -17.50 -10.87 -12.81
CA ILE A 192 -18.23 -9.65 -13.14
C ILE A 192 -19.38 -9.43 -12.15
N LEU A 193 -20.20 -10.45 -11.91
CA LEU A 193 -21.32 -10.37 -10.97
C LEU A 193 -20.85 -10.10 -9.54
N ALA A 194 -19.92 -10.91 -9.03
CA ALA A 194 -19.43 -10.80 -7.66
C ALA A 194 -18.71 -9.46 -7.39
N ALA A 195 -17.90 -8.98 -8.35
CA ALA A 195 -17.24 -7.69 -8.25
C ALA A 195 -18.25 -6.53 -8.18
N CYS A 196 -19.32 -6.55 -9.01
CA CYS A 196 -20.37 -5.53 -8.96
C CYS A 196 -21.14 -5.58 -7.63
N VAL A 197 -21.52 -6.75 -7.13
CA VAL A 197 -22.15 -6.92 -5.80
C VAL A 197 -21.26 -6.33 -4.70
N LEU A 198 -19.97 -6.71 -4.71
CA LEU A 198 -19.03 -6.25 -3.68
C LEU A 198 -18.71 -4.76 -3.78
N LEU A 199 -18.58 -4.19 -4.98
CA LEU A 199 -18.36 -2.74 -5.15
C LEU A 199 -19.50 -1.91 -4.56
N VAL A 200 -20.74 -2.43 -4.61
CA VAL A 200 -21.89 -1.82 -3.91
C VAL A 200 -21.71 -1.98 -2.38
N GLY A 201 -21.48 -3.20 -1.88
CA GLY A 201 -21.38 -3.50 -0.45
C GLY A 201 -20.17 -2.84 0.24
N LEU A 202 -19.05 -2.70 -0.46
CA LEU A 202 -17.82 -2.05 0.02
C LEU A 202 -17.99 -0.55 0.29
N GLN A 203 -18.93 0.11 -0.38
CA GLN A 203 -19.17 1.56 -0.27
C GLN A 203 -17.88 2.38 -0.40
N SER A 204 -17.00 1.98 -1.31
CA SER A 204 -15.72 2.63 -1.60
C SER A 204 -15.84 3.50 -2.84
N ARG A 205 -15.78 4.82 -2.66
CA ARG A 205 -15.84 5.78 -3.78
C ARG A 205 -14.78 5.52 -4.84
N VAL A 206 -13.55 5.23 -4.41
CA VAL A 206 -12.43 4.99 -5.33
C VAL A 206 -12.61 3.70 -6.12
N GLY A 207 -13.09 2.62 -5.48
CA GLY A 207 -13.36 1.36 -6.18
C GLY A 207 -14.51 1.50 -7.18
N GLN A 208 -15.61 2.16 -6.79
CA GLN A 208 -16.76 2.41 -7.66
C GLN A 208 -16.37 3.29 -8.85
N LEU A 209 -15.64 4.39 -8.62
CA LEU A 209 -15.18 5.27 -9.69
C LEU A 209 -14.16 4.54 -10.59
N GLY A 210 -13.25 3.77 -10.02
CA GLY A 210 -12.28 2.96 -10.77
C GLY A 210 -12.95 1.93 -11.67
N GLY A 211 -13.96 1.21 -11.15
CA GLY A 211 -14.76 0.26 -11.92
C GLY A 211 -15.57 0.92 -13.04
N LEU A 212 -16.21 2.07 -12.75
CA LEU A 212 -16.96 2.84 -13.73
C LEU A 212 -16.05 3.37 -14.85
N LEU A 213 -14.92 3.98 -14.50
CA LEU A 213 -13.96 4.49 -15.49
C LEU A 213 -13.39 3.36 -16.35
N ALA A 214 -13.03 2.23 -15.73
CA ALA A 214 -12.57 1.07 -16.48
C ALA A 214 -13.63 0.56 -17.45
N LEU A 215 -14.90 0.47 -17.04
CA LEU A 215 -16.00 0.09 -17.91
C LEU A 215 -16.18 1.08 -19.07
N LEU A 216 -16.16 2.39 -18.81
CA LEU A 216 -16.26 3.43 -19.85
C LEU A 216 -15.13 3.32 -20.88
N LEU A 217 -13.89 3.08 -20.42
CA LEU A 217 -12.73 2.89 -21.30
C LEU A 217 -12.84 1.62 -22.16
N LEU A 218 -13.55 0.59 -21.68
CA LEU A 218 -13.80 -0.65 -22.42
C LEU A 218 -14.92 -0.54 -23.46
N VAL A 219 -15.87 0.41 -23.30
CA VAL A 219 -17.06 0.56 -24.16
C VAL A 219 -16.73 0.63 -25.65
N PRO A 220 -15.73 1.42 -26.13
CA PRO A 220 -15.44 1.49 -27.57
C PRO A 220 -15.05 0.14 -28.18
N GLN A 221 -14.23 -0.64 -27.45
CA GLN A 221 -13.80 -1.97 -27.91
C GLN A 221 -14.94 -3.00 -27.85
N LEU A 222 -15.75 -2.97 -26.77
CA LEU A 222 -16.93 -3.83 -26.61
C LEU A 222 -17.98 -3.60 -27.71
N ARG A 223 -18.22 -2.33 -28.09
CA ARG A 223 -19.09 -1.99 -29.23
C ARG A 223 -18.58 -2.60 -30.52
N ARG A 224 -17.29 -2.44 -30.80
CA ARG A 224 -16.64 -2.98 -32.00
C ARG A 224 -16.77 -4.51 -32.08
N GLN A 225 -16.71 -5.20 -30.95
CA GLN A 225 -16.83 -6.66 -30.87
C GLN A 225 -18.27 -7.16 -30.67
N ARG A 226 -19.26 -6.28 -30.65
CA ARG A 226 -20.69 -6.60 -30.43
C ARG A 226 -20.98 -7.32 -29.11
N GLN A 227 -20.17 -7.08 -28.08
CA GLN A 227 -20.29 -7.71 -26.75
C GLN A 227 -20.89 -6.77 -25.69
N LEU A 228 -21.09 -5.49 -26.01
CA LEU A 228 -21.50 -4.45 -25.04
C LEU A 228 -22.79 -4.82 -24.30
N GLY A 229 -23.84 -5.27 -25.02
CA GLY A 229 -25.12 -5.61 -24.39
C GLY A 229 -25.02 -6.73 -23.35
N ARG A 230 -24.21 -7.77 -23.64
CA ARG A 230 -23.98 -8.88 -22.70
C ARG A 230 -23.25 -8.40 -21.44
N VAL A 231 -22.17 -7.67 -21.61
CA VAL A 231 -21.37 -7.16 -20.50
C VAL A 231 -22.19 -6.20 -19.64
N LEU A 232 -22.90 -5.26 -20.26
CA LEU A 232 -23.79 -4.33 -19.51
C LEU A 232 -24.89 -5.09 -18.78
N GLY A 233 -25.50 -6.12 -19.39
CA GLY A 233 -26.49 -6.96 -18.72
C GLY A 233 -25.95 -7.61 -17.44
N LEU A 234 -24.72 -8.16 -17.48
CA LEU A 234 -24.07 -8.73 -16.30
C LEU A 234 -23.74 -7.66 -15.23
N VAL A 235 -23.22 -6.50 -15.66
CA VAL A 235 -22.89 -5.39 -14.74
C VAL A 235 -24.15 -4.86 -14.07
N VAL A 236 -25.22 -4.61 -14.83
CA VAL A 236 -26.51 -4.15 -14.31
C VAL A 236 -27.10 -5.18 -13.35
N LEU A 237 -27.10 -6.47 -13.72
CA LEU A 237 -27.58 -7.55 -12.85
C LEU A 237 -26.78 -7.61 -11.54
N GLY A 238 -25.45 -7.62 -11.60
CA GLY A 238 -24.61 -7.68 -10.40
C GLY A 238 -24.79 -6.45 -9.51
N THR A 239 -24.89 -5.25 -10.10
CA THR A 239 -25.15 -4.01 -9.36
C THR A 239 -26.54 -4.03 -8.72
N ALA A 240 -27.57 -4.47 -9.43
CA ALA A 240 -28.93 -4.60 -8.90
C ALA A 240 -29.00 -5.60 -7.72
N LEU A 241 -28.35 -6.76 -7.86
CA LEU A 241 -28.22 -7.74 -6.78
C LEU A 241 -27.52 -7.14 -5.55
N GLY A 242 -26.43 -6.38 -5.76
CA GLY A 242 -25.73 -5.67 -4.68
C GLY A 242 -26.63 -4.64 -3.98
N LEU A 243 -27.38 -3.85 -4.73
CA LEU A 243 -28.31 -2.85 -4.18
C LEU A 243 -29.46 -3.52 -3.39
N VAL A 244 -30.10 -4.53 -3.96
CA VAL A 244 -31.18 -5.26 -3.29
C VAL A 244 -30.68 -5.88 -1.99
N SER A 245 -29.51 -6.53 -2.02
CA SER A 245 -28.95 -7.15 -0.82
C SER A 245 -28.60 -6.14 0.26
N GLN A 246 -28.12 -4.97 -0.12
CA GLN A 246 -27.77 -3.90 0.83
C GLN A 246 -29.00 -3.33 1.54
N TYR A 247 -30.16 -3.28 0.88
CA TYR A 247 -31.42 -2.85 1.52
C TYR A 247 -31.93 -3.86 2.55
N GLY A 248 -31.67 -5.15 2.34
CA GLY A 248 -32.12 -6.23 3.24
C GLY A 248 -31.23 -6.49 4.46
N MET A 249 -30.03 -5.91 4.53
CA MET A 249 -29.06 -6.20 5.59
C MET A 249 -29.02 -5.11 6.66
N SER A 250 -28.98 -5.55 7.94
CA SER A 250 -28.72 -4.69 9.10
C SER A 250 -27.22 -4.39 9.19
N GLY A 251 -26.82 -3.15 9.09
CA GLY A 251 -25.43 -2.69 9.27
C GLY A 251 -25.35 -1.16 9.21
N ALA A 252 -24.27 -0.58 9.68
CA ALA A 252 -24.03 0.86 9.61
C ALA A 252 -23.87 1.28 8.13
N LYS A 253 -24.98 1.66 7.51
CA LYS A 253 -24.97 2.17 6.14
C LYS A 253 -24.35 3.56 6.15
N ARG A 254 -23.28 3.74 5.38
CA ARG A 254 -22.83 5.09 5.05
C ARG A 254 -23.92 5.73 4.19
N GLY A 255 -24.48 6.84 4.66
CA GLY A 255 -25.50 7.59 3.92
C GLY A 255 -24.94 8.19 2.61
N LEU A 256 -25.81 8.82 1.82
CA LEU A 256 -25.40 9.56 0.61
C LEU A 256 -24.42 10.71 0.91
N GLU A 257 -24.30 11.10 2.17
CA GLU A 257 -23.35 12.10 2.68
C GLU A 257 -21.90 11.82 2.27
N ILE A 258 -21.50 10.54 2.13
CA ILE A 258 -20.15 10.20 1.68
C ILE A 258 -19.85 10.74 0.27
N TYR A 259 -20.86 10.93 -0.56
CA TYR A 259 -20.71 11.47 -1.92
C TYR A 259 -20.78 12.99 -1.96
N GLN A 260 -21.21 13.65 -0.88
CA GLN A 260 -21.40 15.10 -0.81
C GLN A 260 -20.16 15.87 -0.35
N SER A 261 -19.21 15.21 0.31
CA SER A 261 -17.99 15.85 0.80
C SER A 261 -16.73 15.13 0.33
N GLY A 262 -15.64 15.87 0.14
CA GLY A 262 -14.30 15.31 -0.11
C GLY A 262 -13.70 14.60 1.11
N GLY A 263 -14.37 14.69 2.29
CA GLY A 263 -13.83 14.26 3.57
C GLY A 263 -12.56 15.05 3.91
N MET A 264 -11.68 14.49 4.73
CA MET A 264 -10.44 15.15 5.14
C MET A 264 -9.47 15.45 3.97
N ARG A 265 -9.62 14.79 2.82
CA ARG A 265 -8.82 15.08 1.62
C ARG A 265 -9.04 16.49 1.08
N SER A 266 -10.23 17.07 1.27
CA SER A 266 -10.51 18.47 0.90
C SER A 266 -9.67 19.47 1.72
N ILE A 267 -9.08 19.03 2.82
CA ILE A 267 -8.17 19.81 3.67
C ILE A 267 -6.72 19.42 3.38
N TYR A 268 -6.43 18.12 3.36
CA TYR A 268 -5.05 17.61 3.21
C TYR A 268 -4.43 17.97 1.86
N TRP A 269 -5.18 17.86 0.75
CA TRP A 269 -4.63 18.11 -0.58
C TRP A 269 -4.29 19.57 -0.86
N PRO A 270 -5.19 20.56 -0.58
CA PRO A 270 -4.82 21.96 -0.70
C PRO A 270 -3.65 22.36 0.21
N TYR A 271 -3.58 21.78 1.41
CA TYR A 271 -2.50 22.08 2.32
C TYR A 271 -1.16 21.46 1.85
N ALA A 272 -1.18 20.23 1.34
CA ALA A 272 -0.01 19.62 0.71
C ALA A 272 0.44 20.44 -0.52
N ALA A 273 -0.49 20.96 -1.33
CA ALA A 273 -0.16 21.84 -2.45
C ALA A 273 0.48 23.18 -1.98
N LYS A 274 0.04 23.74 -0.84
CA LYS A 274 0.69 24.89 -0.19
C LYS A 274 2.14 24.55 0.14
N LEU A 275 2.39 23.43 0.83
CA LEU A 275 3.75 23.00 1.20
C LEU A 275 4.66 22.79 -0.02
N ILE A 276 4.11 22.25 -1.14
CA ILE A 276 4.85 22.15 -2.40
C ILE A 276 5.23 23.54 -2.93
N GLY A 277 4.30 24.51 -2.83
CA GLY A 277 4.56 25.89 -3.25
C GLY A 277 5.63 26.60 -2.42
N GLU A 278 5.79 26.23 -1.15
CA GLU A 278 6.82 26.78 -0.25
C GLU A 278 8.22 26.20 -0.52
N ALA A 279 8.31 24.93 -0.99
CA ALA A 279 9.57 24.26 -1.30
C ALA A 279 9.52 23.52 -2.66
N PRO A 280 9.30 24.20 -3.80
CA PRO A 280 8.96 23.54 -5.07
C PRO A 280 10.12 22.76 -5.71
N TRP A 281 11.36 23.13 -5.45
CA TRP A 281 12.53 22.55 -6.15
C TRP A 281 13.03 21.27 -5.50
N THR A 282 13.19 21.26 -4.20
CA THR A 282 13.80 20.17 -3.44
C THR A 282 12.80 19.44 -2.55
N GLY A 283 11.61 20.01 -2.35
CA GLY A 283 10.68 19.59 -1.31
C GLY A 283 11.24 19.84 0.09
N TRP A 284 10.60 19.23 1.06
CA TRP A 284 10.94 19.32 2.48
C TRP A 284 11.90 18.22 2.94
N GLY A 285 12.32 17.35 2.03
CA GLY A 285 13.18 16.19 2.29
C GLY A 285 12.39 14.89 2.47
N TYR A 286 12.97 13.81 1.98
CA TYR A 286 12.36 12.49 2.14
C TYR A 286 12.25 12.10 3.61
N GLY A 287 11.14 11.44 3.98
CA GLY A 287 10.82 11.03 5.34
C GLY A 287 10.26 12.17 6.22
N SER A 288 10.06 13.37 5.68
CA SER A 288 9.65 14.53 6.49
C SER A 288 8.15 14.86 6.42
N PHE A 289 7.36 14.18 5.61
CA PHE A 289 5.97 14.58 5.38
C PHE A 289 5.17 14.74 6.69
N GLU A 290 5.19 13.73 7.56
CA GLU A 290 4.39 13.75 8.79
C GLU A 290 4.76 14.92 9.73
N PRO A 291 6.02 15.09 10.15
CA PRO A 291 6.38 16.19 11.04
C PRO A 291 6.20 17.57 10.38
N ILE A 292 6.52 17.73 9.11
CA ILE A 292 6.37 19.00 8.40
C ILE A 292 4.90 19.38 8.27
N PHE A 293 4.06 18.44 7.82
CA PHE A 293 2.62 18.69 7.69
C PHE A 293 2.01 19.09 9.03
N LEU A 294 2.29 18.33 10.09
CA LEU A 294 1.76 18.60 11.43
C LEU A 294 2.23 19.97 11.94
N GLN A 295 3.52 20.27 11.90
CA GLN A 295 4.09 21.50 12.43
C GLN A 295 3.54 22.73 11.71
N HIS A 296 3.54 22.75 10.37
CA HIS A 296 3.05 23.87 9.59
C HIS A 296 1.55 24.05 9.74
N TYR A 297 0.78 22.96 9.68
CA TYR A 297 -0.66 23.05 9.84
C TYR A 297 -1.06 23.59 11.21
N MET A 298 -0.43 23.12 12.27
CA MET A 298 -0.74 23.56 13.64
C MET A 298 -0.26 24.98 13.91
N ALA A 299 0.86 25.42 13.31
CA ALA A 299 1.30 26.80 13.36
C ALA A 299 0.29 27.75 12.69
N ASP A 300 -0.17 27.41 11.47
CA ASP A 300 -1.20 28.19 10.78
C ASP A 300 -2.54 28.20 11.53
N LYS A 301 -2.92 27.05 12.11
CA LYS A 301 -4.15 26.95 12.92
C LYS A 301 -4.09 27.81 14.19
N ALA A 302 -2.93 27.93 14.80
CA ALA A 302 -2.75 28.82 15.96
C ALA A 302 -2.99 30.30 15.58
N LEU A 303 -2.62 30.70 14.36
CA LEU A 303 -2.88 32.04 13.81
C LEU A 303 -4.33 32.18 13.30
N ASN A 304 -4.94 31.12 12.84
CA ASN A 304 -6.32 31.10 12.36
C ASN A 304 -7.12 29.96 13.02
N PRO A 305 -7.69 30.18 14.21
CA PRO A 305 -8.44 29.16 14.96
C PRO A 305 -9.67 28.58 14.23
N ALA A 306 -10.16 29.27 13.19
CA ALA A 306 -11.28 28.78 12.36
C ALA A 306 -10.89 27.59 11.44
N MET A 307 -9.60 27.30 11.26
CA MET A 307 -9.17 26.12 10.53
C MET A 307 -9.68 24.84 11.19
N VAL A 308 -10.05 23.87 10.36
CA VAL A 308 -10.60 22.57 10.80
C VAL A 308 -9.55 21.82 11.63
N GLN A 309 -10.00 21.11 12.66
CA GLN A 309 -9.11 20.17 13.37
C GLN A 309 -8.80 18.98 12.48
N ILE A 310 -7.50 18.72 12.25
CA ILE A 310 -7.05 17.54 11.51
C ILE A 310 -6.95 16.31 12.41
N GLU A 311 -6.98 15.12 11.78
CA GLU A 311 -6.55 13.89 12.45
C GLU A 311 -5.04 13.97 12.70
N TYR A 312 -4.63 13.66 13.93
CA TYR A 312 -3.22 13.54 14.25
C TYR A 312 -2.64 12.27 13.63
N ASN A 313 -1.33 12.25 13.46
CA ASN A 313 -0.59 11.11 12.91
C ASN A 313 -0.86 10.86 11.40
N LEU A 314 -0.99 11.93 10.62
CA LEU A 314 -1.12 11.86 9.17
C LEU A 314 0.26 11.63 8.54
N ASP A 315 0.59 10.38 8.28
CA ASP A 315 1.86 9.94 7.67
C ASP A 315 1.89 10.04 6.15
N HIS A 316 0.73 10.28 5.52
CA HIS A 316 0.57 10.32 4.05
C HIS A 316 -0.65 11.18 3.65
N PRO A 317 -0.56 12.03 2.61
CA PRO A 317 -1.68 12.90 2.20
C PRO A 317 -2.80 12.15 1.48
N HIS A 318 -2.81 10.83 1.44
CA HIS A 318 -3.72 9.99 0.65
C HIS A 318 -3.69 10.33 -0.85
N ASN A 319 -2.51 10.64 -1.38
CA ASN A 319 -2.23 10.88 -2.79
C ASN A 319 -0.74 10.74 -3.04
N GLU A 320 -0.33 9.74 -3.81
CA GLU A 320 1.07 9.42 -4.09
C GLU A 320 1.79 10.60 -4.76
N PHE A 321 1.15 11.27 -5.73
CA PHE A 321 1.78 12.39 -6.42
C PHE A 321 2.11 13.54 -5.46
N LEU A 322 1.15 13.92 -4.61
CA LEU A 322 1.36 14.97 -3.59
C LEU A 322 2.41 14.56 -2.56
N TYR A 323 2.40 13.28 -2.14
CA TYR A 323 3.36 12.78 -1.16
C TYR A 323 4.82 12.94 -1.65
N TRP A 324 5.09 12.41 -2.85
CA TRP A 324 6.42 12.52 -3.44
C TRP A 324 6.80 13.97 -3.75
N ALA A 325 5.82 14.80 -4.14
CA ALA A 325 6.05 16.21 -4.44
C ALA A 325 6.38 17.04 -3.20
N VAL A 326 5.67 16.84 -2.07
CA VAL A 326 5.97 17.53 -0.80
C VAL A 326 7.39 17.21 -0.34
N GLU A 327 7.76 15.93 -0.37
CA GLU A 327 9.04 15.50 0.16
C GLU A 327 10.22 15.72 -0.79
N GLY A 328 10.04 15.56 -2.11
CA GLY A 328 11.14 15.56 -3.09
C GLY A 328 11.10 16.68 -4.11
N GLY A 329 10.06 17.51 -4.11
CA GLY A 329 9.91 18.64 -5.01
C GLY A 329 9.77 18.25 -6.48
N LEU A 330 10.39 19.04 -7.36
CA LEU A 330 10.23 18.93 -8.82
C LEU A 330 10.70 17.60 -9.41
N ALA A 331 11.79 17.02 -8.92
CA ALA A 331 12.37 15.81 -9.53
C ALA A 331 11.41 14.61 -9.50
N PRO A 332 10.81 14.18 -8.36
CA PRO A 332 9.84 13.09 -8.39
C PRO A 332 8.56 13.45 -9.15
N MET A 333 8.11 14.71 -9.14
CA MET A 333 6.97 15.14 -9.95
C MET A 333 7.22 14.87 -11.43
N LEU A 334 8.36 15.30 -11.96
CA LEU A 334 8.76 15.03 -13.35
C LEU A 334 8.91 13.53 -13.60
N GLY A 335 9.48 12.79 -12.64
CA GLY A 335 9.60 11.33 -12.73
C GLY A 335 8.26 10.63 -12.93
N MET A 336 7.26 10.98 -12.14
CA MET A 336 5.92 10.40 -12.24
C MET A 336 5.20 10.82 -13.53
N LEU A 337 5.38 12.07 -13.97
CA LEU A 337 4.85 12.54 -15.26
C LEU A 337 5.49 11.83 -16.45
N ILE A 338 6.80 11.54 -16.41
CA ILE A 338 7.50 10.75 -17.43
C ILE A 338 6.97 9.31 -17.45
N MET A 339 6.75 8.67 -16.29
CA MET A 339 6.16 7.32 -16.21
C MET A 339 4.75 7.29 -16.83
N ALA A 340 3.91 8.25 -16.46
CA ALA A 340 2.55 8.38 -17.01
C ALA A 340 2.59 8.67 -18.53
N GLY A 341 3.45 9.59 -18.97
CA GLY A 341 3.66 9.93 -20.37
C GLY A 341 4.13 8.73 -21.19
N ALA A 342 5.08 7.94 -20.67
CA ALA A 342 5.56 6.73 -21.32
C ALA A 342 4.46 5.68 -21.50
N LEU A 343 3.60 5.49 -20.48
CA LEU A 343 2.44 4.61 -20.56
C LEU A 343 1.44 5.09 -21.63
N LEU A 344 1.02 6.34 -21.57
CA LEU A 344 0.05 6.90 -22.51
C LEU A 344 0.58 6.91 -23.95
N TRP A 345 1.85 7.29 -24.13
CA TRP A 345 2.52 7.22 -25.44
C TRP A 345 2.56 5.76 -25.96
N ARG A 346 2.87 4.79 -25.08
CA ARG A 346 2.89 3.38 -25.49
C ARG A 346 1.51 2.90 -25.93
N LEU A 347 0.49 3.21 -25.16
CA LEU A 347 -0.90 2.82 -25.44
C LEU A 347 -1.45 3.47 -26.73
N SER A 348 -1.02 4.72 -27.05
CA SER A 348 -1.42 5.38 -28.31
C SER A 348 -1.00 4.59 -29.56
N LYS A 349 0.04 3.73 -29.46
CA LYS A 349 0.51 2.89 -30.55
C LYS A 349 -0.40 1.68 -30.83
N ALA A 350 -1.33 1.35 -29.94
CA ALA A 350 -2.32 0.28 -30.15
C ALA A 350 -3.56 0.73 -30.94
N GLY A 351 -3.63 2.00 -31.30
CA GLY A 351 -4.87 2.62 -31.77
C GLY A 351 -5.87 2.88 -30.65
N TRP A 352 -6.75 3.86 -30.84
CA TRP A 352 -7.51 4.43 -29.73
C TRP A 352 -8.46 3.42 -29.04
N HIS A 353 -9.19 2.56 -29.78
CA HIS A 353 -10.10 1.58 -29.16
C HIS A 353 -9.36 0.56 -28.28
N ARG A 354 -8.29 -0.03 -28.82
CA ARG A 354 -7.50 -1.03 -28.10
C ARG A 354 -6.67 -0.37 -26.99
N GLY A 355 -6.13 0.82 -27.25
CA GLY A 355 -5.35 1.57 -26.24
C GLY A 355 -6.19 1.93 -25.01
N LEU A 356 -7.44 2.40 -25.20
CA LEU A 356 -8.36 2.65 -24.09
C LEU A 356 -8.71 1.36 -23.33
N ALA A 357 -8.96 0.27 -24.05
CA ALA A 357 -9.27 -1.00 -23.41
C ALA A 357 -8.09 -1.57 -22.61
N LEU A 358 -6.85 -1.37 -23.07
CA LEU A 358 -5.64 -1.71 -22.31
C LEU A 358 -5.44 -0.80 -21.08
N LEU A 359 -5.71 0.50 -21.22
CA LEU A 359 -5.67 1.45 -20.11
C LEU A 359 -6.66 1.05 -19.00
N ALA A 360 -7.84 0.56 -19.38
CA ALA A 360 -8.85 0.12 -18.41
C ALA A 360 -8.34 -0.91 -17.40
N LEU A 361 -7.40 -1.78 -17.79
CA LEU A 361 -6.84 -2.82 -16.93
C LEU A 361 -6.08 -2.26 -15.72
N VAL A 362 -5.42 -1.12 -15.89
CA VAL A 362 -4.59 -0.49 -14.85
C VAL A 362 -5.27 0.70 -14.17
N THR A 363 -6.34 1.24 -14.77
CA THR A 363 -7.05 2.42 -14.27
C THR A 363 -7.50 2.32 -12.80
N PRO A 364 -8.11 1.21 -12.33
CA PRO A 364 -8.56 1.15 -10.93
C PRO A 364 -7.42 1.28 -9.92
N ILE A 365 -6.28 0.64 -10.19
CA ILE A 365 -5.10 0.70 -9.31
C ILE A 365 -4.45 2.09 -9.39
N LEU A 366 -4.26 2.64 -10.60
CA LEU A 366 -3.67 3.97 -10.79
C LEU A 366 -4.52 5.08 -10.17
N LEU A 367 -5.87 4.98 -10.28
CA LEU A 367 -6.77 5.91 -9.60
C LEU A 367 -6.64 5.78 -8.07
N HIS A 368 -6.50 4.57 -7.57
CA HIS A 368 -6.36 4.33 -6.13
C HIS A 368 -5.10 5.00 -5.56
N THR A 369 -3.98 5.03 -6.30
CA THR A 369 -2.76 5.74 -5.86
C THR A 369 -2.96 7.25 -5.74
N GLN A 370 -3.97 7.82 -6.43
CA GLN A 370 -4.29 9.25 -6.34
C GLN A 370 -5.27 9.58 -5.20
N THR A 371 -5.72 8.59 -4.45
CA THR A 371 -6.69 8.77 -3.37
C THR A 371 -6.30 8.09 -2.06
N GLU A 372 -5.31 7.22 -2.10
CA GLU A 372 -4.78 6.41 -0.99
C GLU A 372 -3.36 5.95 -1.34
N TYR A 373 -2.82 5.04 -0.55
CA TYR A 373 -1.50 4.42 -0.73
C TYR A 373 -1.61 2.88 -0.82
N PRO A 374 -2.22 2.34 -1.90
CA PRO A 374 -2.58 0.92 -2.01
C PRO A 374 -1.40 -0.04 -1.95
N PHE A 375 -0.22 0.36 -2.42
CA PHE A 375 0.96 -0.50 -2.47
C PHE A 375 1.61 -0.73 -1.10
N TYR A 376 1.42 0.20 -0.16
CA TYR A 376 1.85 0.03 1.22
C TYR A 376 0.93 -0.91 2.00
N HIS A 377 -0.38 -0.92 1.67
CA HIS A 377 -1.32 -1.87 2.26
C HIS A 377 -1.18 -3.28 1.68
N ALA A 378 -1.14 -3.41 0.35
CA ALA A 378 -1.17 -4.69 -0.33
C ALA A 378 -0.18 -4.76 -1.49
N ILE A 379 0.93 -5.43 -1.25
CA ILE A 379 1.96 -5.67 -2.28
C ILE A 379 1.40 -6.44 -3.49
N ALA A 380 0.32 -7.20 -3.30
CA ALA A 380 -0.38 -7.89 -4.38
C ALA A 380 -0.90 -6.93 -5.46
N LEU A 381 -1.37 -5.72 -5.10
CA LEU A 381 -1.77 -4.70 -6.07
C LEU A 381 -0.57 -4.17 -6.86
N TRP A 382 0.62 -4.07 -6.23
CA TRP A 382 1.84 -3.68 -6.92
C TRP A 382 2.25 -4.71 -7.96
N TRP A 383 2.29 -5.99 -7.59
CA TRP A 383 2.61 -7.07 -8.53
C TRP A 383 1.56 -7.23 -9.62
N ALA A 384 0.28 -7.06 -9.30
CA ALA A 384 -0.80 -7.04 -10.29
C ALA A 384 -0.63 -5.90 -11.30
N LEU A 385 -0.35 -4.67 -10.84
CA LEU A 385 -0.09 -3.53 -11.72
C LEU A 385 1.07 -3.81 -12.67
N LEU A 386 2.21 -4.31 -12.14
CA LEU A 386 3.39 -4.57 -12.96
C LEU A 386 3.17 -5.71 -13.96
N LEU A 387 2.43 -6.76 -13.59
CA LEU A 387 2.02 -7.80 -14.52
C LEU A 387 1.12 -7.24 -15.63
N LEU A 388 0.14 -6.40 -15.27
CA LEU A 388 -0.76 -5.77 -16.23
C LEU A 388 0.00 -4.79 -17.14
N LEU A 389 0.96 -4.01 -16.63
CA LEU A 389 1.85 -3.16 -17.43
C LEU A 389 2.69 -3.97 -18.43
N TYR A 390 3.23 -5.10 -18.01
CA TYR A 390 3.91 -6.02 -18.93
C TYR A 390 2.97 -6.55 -20.02
N VAL A 391 1.77 -7.01 -19.63
CA VAL A 391 0.81 -7.57 -20.59
C VAL A 391 0.35 -6.53 -21.59
N LEU A 392 -0.03 -5.33 -21.15
CA LEU A 392 -0.46 -4.27 -22.07
C LEU A 392 0.65 -3.86 -23.05
N ASP A 393 1.91 -3.80 -22.59
CA ASP A 393 3.03 -3.47 -23.45
C ASP A 393 3.31 -4.60 -24.47
N ALA A 394 3.22 -5.85 -24.04
CA ALA A 394 3.34 -7.01 -24.93
C ALA A 394 2.21 -7.06 -25.98
N GLU A 395 0.98 -6.70 -25.62
CA GLU A 395 -0.16 -6.60 -26.55
C GLU A 395 0.06 -5.52 -27.62
N VAL A 396 0.65 -4.38 -27.23
CA VAL A 396 1.03 -3.31 -28.18
C VAL A 396 2.16 -3.79 -29.09
N GLU A 397 3.16 -4.49 -28.54
CA GLU A 397 4.30 -5.00 -29.31
C GLU A 397 3.90 -6.02 -30.37
N GLU A 398 3.05 -6.98 -29.99
CA GLU A 398 2.55 -8.01 -30.90
C GLU A 398 1.78 -7.38 -32.08
N GLY A 399 0.94 -6.37 -31.82
CA GLY A 399 0.27 -5.62 -32.87
C GLY A 399 1.22 -4.87 -33.80
N LYS A 400 2.39 -4.41 -33.30
CA LYS A 400 3.41 -3.77 -34.13
C LYS A 400 4.25 -4.77 -34.94
N GLN A 401 4.58 -5.91 -34.37
CA GLN A 401 5.32 -6.98 -35.07
C GLN A 401 4.57 -7.47 -36.29
N THR A 402 3.24 -7.62 -36.21
CA THR A 402 2.40 -7.98 -37.35
C THR A 402 2.43 -6.93 -38.48
N LEU A 403 2.80 -5.68 -38.18
CA LEU A 403 2.97 -4.59 -39.12
C LEU A 403 4.43 -4.35 -39.54
N GLY A 404 5.36 -5.22 -39.11
CA GLY A 404 6.80 -5.08 -39.42
C GLY A 404 7.56 -4.02 -38.61
N HIS A 405 6.97 -3.50 -37.52
CA HIS A 405 7.50 -2.37 -36.73
C HIS A 405 7.76 -2.75 -35.27
N ALA A 406 8.58 -3.79 -35.03
CA ALA A 406 8.98 -4.15 -33.66
C ALA A 406 9.64 -2.98 -32.92
N SER A 407 9.30 -2.78 -31.65
CA SER A 407 9.84 -1.72 -30.80
C SER A 407 10.66 -2.21 -29.61
N TRP A 408 10.48 -3.47 -29.22
CA TRP A 408 11.34 -4.08 -28.21
C TRP A 408 12.72 -4.37 -28.81
N ARG A 409 13.75 -4.01 -28.07
CA ARG A 409 15.14 -4.19 -28.50
C ARG A 409 15.82 -5.27 -27.68
N GLU A 410 16.71 -6.01 -28.33
CA GLU A 410 17.56 -6.99 -27.71
C GLU A 410 18.99 -6.49 -27.71
N TYR A 411 19.58 -6.49 -26.53
CA TYR A 411 20.99 -6.12 -26.36
C TYR A 411 21.77 -7.36 -25.94
N VAL A 412 22.93 -7.60 -26.58
CA VAL A 412 23.85 -8.63 -26.11
C VAL A 412 24.47 -8.17 -24.79
N TYR A 413 24.33 -8.99 -23.75
CA TYR A 413 24.83 -8.67 -22.43
C TYR A 413 25.82 -9.72 -21.95
N ARG A 414 27.11 -9.34 -21.82
CA ARG A 414 28.20 -10.25 -21.47
C ARG A 414 28.55 -10.33 -19.98
N PRO A 415 28.37 -9.32 -19.09
CA PRO A 415 28.70 -9.47 -17.68
C PRO A 415 27.68 -10.33 -16.92
N TRP A 416 27.59 -11.59 -17.31
CA TRP A 416 26.64 -12.56 -16.78
C TRP A 416 26.93 -13.02 -15.33
N LEU A 417 28.18 -12.89 -14.84
CA LEU A 417 28.55 -13.31 -13.48
C LEU A 417 27.80 -12.50 -12.41
N LEU A 418 27.76 -11.17 -12.56
CA LEU A 418 27.02 -10.30 -11.63
C LEU A 418 25.53 -10.65 -11.62
N LEU A 419 24.92 -10.83 -12.80
CA LEU A 419 23.51 -11.18 -12.86
C LEU A 419 23.22 -12.57 -12.30
N ARG A 420 24.11 -13.55 -12.47
CA ARG A 420 23.99 -14.88 -11.84
C ARG A 420 24.09 -14.78 -10.33
N PHE A 421 25.03 -13.99 -9.84
CA PHE A 421 25.14 -13.73 -8.41
C PHE A 421 23.84 -13.12 -7.88
N LEU A 422 23.34 -12.06 -8.48
CA LEU A 422 22.10 -11.39 -8.09
C LEU A 422 20.88 -12.32 -8.21
N ALA A 423 20.83 -13.17 -9.24
CA ALA A 423 19.75 -14.13 -9.44
C ALA A 423 19.61 -15.13 -8.27
N ILE A 424 20.72 -15.44 -7.59
CA ILE A 424 20.75 -16.30 -6.42
C ILE A 424 20.66 -15.48 -5.13
N ALA A 425 21.41 -14.39 -5.03
CA ALA A 425 21.52 -13.58 -3.82
C ALA A 425 20.19 -12.93 -3.43
N ILE A 426 19.40 -12.44 -4.42
CA ILE A 426 18.11 -11.80 -4.13
C ILE A 426 17.14 -12.77 -3.44
N PRO A 427 16.82 -13.95 -3.98
CA PRO A 427 15.95 -14.89 -3.28
C PRO A 427 16.55 -15.39 -1.96
N LEU A 428 17.87 -15.63 -1.91
CA LEU A 428 18.55 -16.10 -0.73
C LEU A 428 18.52 -15.09 0.44
N ALA A 429 18.51 -13.80 0.14
CA ALA A 429 18.36 -12.75 1.15
C ALA A 429 16.88 -12.51 1.51
N VAL A 430 16.00 -12.39 0.50
CA VAL A 430 14.61 -11.98 0.72
C VAL A 430 13.78 -13.08 1.37
N VAL A 431 13.94 -14.35 0.95
CA VAL A 431 13.11 -15.46 1.47
C VAL A 431 13.31 -15.64 2.99
N PRO A 432 14.54 -15.79 3.54
CA PRO A 432 14.72 -15.88 4.98
C PRO A 432 14.27 -14.64 5.74
N PHE A 433 14.51 -13.44 5.18
CA PHE A 433 14.05 -12.19 5.78
C PHE A 433 12.53 -12.16 5.92
N MET A 434 11.79 -12.58 4.88
CA MET A 434 10.32 -12.59 4.90
C MET A 434 9.75 -13.69 5.80
N LEU A 435 10.38 -14.85 5.86
CA LEU A 435 9.96 -15.91 6.78
C LEU A 435 10.17 -15.49 8.25
N THR A 436 11.30 -14.86 8.56
CA THR A 436 11.55 -14.30 9.89
C THR A 436 10.66 -13.09 10.20
N ALA A 437 10.24 -12.31 9.19
CA ALA A 437 9.24 -11.25 9.34
C ALA A 437 7.87 -11.81 9.76
N ILE A 438 7.45 -12.94 9.18
CA ILE A 438 6.21 -13.63 9.60
C ILE A 438 6.32 -14.10 11.04
N HIS A 439 7.48 -14.62 11.45
CA HIS A 439 7.73 -14.99 12.85
C HIS A 439 7.64 -13.78 13.79
N THR A 440 8.28 -12.66 13.43
CA THR A 440 8.18 -11.40 14.19
C THR A 440 6.73 -10.93 14.31
N ALA A 441 5.97 -10.98 13.20
CA ALA A 441 4.55 -10.65 13.21
C ALA A 441 3.76 -11.51 14.21
N TRP A 442 4.05 -12.80 14.26
CA TRP A 442 3.41 -13.72 15.21
C TRP A 442 3.74 -13.38 16.67
N VAL A 443 5.03 -13.18 16.99
CA VAL A 443 5.51 -12.88 18.35
C VAL A 443 4.91 -11.57 18.87
N VAL A 444 5.04 -10.47 18.09
CA VAL A 444 4.56 -9.16 18.50
C VAL A 444 3.03 -9.15 18.61
N THR A 445 2.32 -9.80 17.69
CA THR A 445 0.86 -9.93 17.77
C THR A 445 0.44 -10.68 19.04
N LYS A 446 1.16 -11.75 19.43
CA LYS A 446 0.90 -12.49 20.66
C LYS A 446 1.10 -11.61 21.90
N TYR A 447 2.18 -10.81 21.91
CA TYR A 447 2.49 -9.87 23.00
C TYR A 447 1.39 -8.81 23.16
N GLU A 448 1.03 -8.12 22.08
CA GLU A 448 0.04 -7.04 22.11
C GLU A 448 -1.38 -7.55 22.42
N ARG A 449 -1.81 -8.65 21.77
CA ARG A 449 -3.11 -9.29 22.06
C ARG A 449 -3.19 -9.89 23.46
N GLY A 450 -2.06 -10.25 24.05
CA GLY A 450 -1.94 -10.64 25.45
C GLY A 450 -2.05 -9.48 26.44
N GLY A 451 -2.32 -8.26 25.96
CA GLY A 451 -2.46 -7.05 26.76
C GLY A 451 -1.14 -6.56 27.36
N TYR A 452 -0.02 -6.80 26.63
CA TYR A 452 1.33 -6.35 27.01
C TYR A 452 1.86 -6.94 28.33
N LYS A 453 1.28 -8.05 28.80
CA LYS A 453 1.57 -8.63 30.13
C LYS A 453 2.87 -9.44 30.18
N GLN A 454 3.39 -9.88 29.05
CA GLN A 454 4.55 -10.76 28.95
C GLN A 454 5.68 -10.13 28.12
N PRO A 455 6.42 -9.14 28.67
CA PRO A 455 7.46 -8.43 27.92
C PRO A 455 8.60 -9.35 27.45
N THR A 456 8.81 -10.49 28.12
CA THR A 456 9.82 -11.51 27.73
C THR A 456 9.57 -12.07 26.32
N LEU A 457 8.33 -12.01 25.80
CA LEU A 457 8.04 -12.42 24.42
C LEU A 457 8.83 -11.57 23.40
N LEU A 458 9.11 -10.29 23.69
CA LEU A 458 9.88 -9.44 22.78
C LEU A 458 11.32 -9.96 22.57
N LEU A 459 11.86 -10.77 23.50
CA LEU A 459 13.17 -11.42 23.34
C LEU A 459 13.15 -12.55 22.31
N GLU A 460 11.97 -13.07 21.95
CA GLU A 460 11.80 -14.09 20.92
C GLU A 460 11.83 -13.51 19.49
N VAL A 461 11.83 -12.17 19.34
CA VAL A 461 11.82 -11.51 18.03
C VAL A 461 13.13 -11.77 17.29
N VAL A 462 13.07 -12.52 16.19
CA VAL A 462 14.25 -12.89 15.38
C VAL A 462 14.63 -11.80 14.38
N ASN A 463 13.65 -11.08 13.83
CA ASN A 463 13.87 -10.05 12.82
C ASN A 463 13.18 -8.73 13.21
N PRO A 464 13.79 -7.93 14.09
CA PRO A 464 13.19 -6.64 14.47
C PRO A 464 13.11 -5.66 13.32
N MET A 465 14.00 -5.74 12.31
CA MET A 465 13.99 -4.83 11.17
C MET A 465 12.70 -4.90 10.33
N ALA A 466 12.04 -6.04 10.31
CA ALA A 466 10.78 -6.20 9.57
C ALA A 466 9.63 -5.37 10.16
N TRP A 467 9.71 -5.09 11.48
CA TRP A 467 8.72 -4.33 12.24
C TRP A 467 9.40 -3.24 13.10
N LEU A 468 10.46 -2.63 12.58
CA LEU A 468 11.39 -1.81 13.35
C LEU A 468 10.68 -0.81 14.27
N THR A 469 9.88 0.09 13.70
CA THR A 469 9.17 1.14 14.46
C THR A 469 8.28 0.58 15.56
N ARG A 470 7.61 -0.56 15.31
CA ARG A 470 6.68 -1.16 16.27
C ARG A 470 7.41 -1.92 17.39
N VAL A 471 8.46 -2.66 17.04
CA VAL A 471 9.30 -3.35 18.02
C VAL A 471 10.03 -2.33 18.91
N GLU A 472 10.57 -1.26 18.33
CA GLU A 472 11.19 -0.17 19.10
C GLU A 472 10.19 0.48 20.06
N PHE A 473 8.97 0.74 19.59
CA PHE A 473 7.91 1.30 20.43
C PHE A 473 7.62 0.38 21.62
N ASP A 474 7.41 -0.93 21.40
CA ASP A 474 7.09 -1.88 22.44
C ASP A 474 8.24 -2.06 23.44
N VAL A 475 9.48 -2.19 22.94
CA VAL A 475 10.68 -2.31 23.79
C VAL A 475 10.88 -1.06 24.66
N ASN A 476 10.71 0.13 24.08
CA ASN A 476 10.88 1.37 24.85
C ASN A 476 9.69 1.64 25.78
N ALA A 477 8.50 1.15 25.49
CA ALA A 477 7.40 1.17 26.45
C ALA A 477 7.71 0.32 27.69
N VAL A 478 8.30 -0.88 27.50
CA VAL A 478 8.80 -1.71 28.61
C VAL A 478 9.93 -1.00 29.37
N ARG A 479 10.90 -0.39 28.67
CA ARG A 479 11.99 0.39 29.26
C ARG A 479 11.49 1.51 30.16
N LEU A 480 10.52 2.29 29.68
CA LEU A 480 9.88 3.34 30.49
C LEU A 480 9.23 2.77 31.76
N MET A 481 8.48 1.67 31.61
CA MET A 481 7.81 1.02 32.73
C MET A 481 8.81 0.54 33.80
N VAL A 482 9.89 -0.14 33.40
CA VAL A 482 10.95 -0.61 34.28
C VAL A 482 11.66 0.58 34.94
N GLY A 483 11.99 1.63 34.18
CA GLY A 483 12.62 2.84 34.68
C GLY A 483 11.79 3.52 35.77
N LEU A 484 10.47 3.62 35.59
CA LEU A 484 9.57 4.21 36.58
C LEU A 484 9.39 3.32 37.82
N GLN A 485 9.19 2.00 37.64
CA GLN A 485 8.95 1.07 38.76
C GLN A 485 10.18 0.84 39.63
N ALA A 486 11.35 0.73 39.01
CA ALA A 486 12.61 0.49 39.70
C ALA A 486 13.37 1.79 40.06
N ASN A 487 12.83 2.96 39.73
CA ASN A 487 13.50 4.26 39.82
C ASN A 487 14.89 4.22 39.13
N ASN A 488 14.97 3.53 38.00
CA ASN A 488 16.21 3.35 37.24
C ASN A 488 16.42 4.54 36.29
N LYS A 489 17.35 5.43 36.66
CA LYS A 489 17.64 6.65 35.89
C LYS A 489 18.19 6.35 34.50
N GLU A 490 19.00 5.31 34.36
CA GLU A 490 19.62 4.92 33.08
C GLU A 490 18.55 4.53 32.04
N GLU A 491 17.56 3.74 32.44
CA GLU A 491 16.43 3.36 31.56
C GLU A 491 15.56 4.55 31.20
N LEU A 492 15.36 5.49 32.13
CA LEU A 492 14.59 6.71 31.85
C LEU A 492 15.32 7.64 30.87
N GLU A 493 16.64 7.83 31.02
CA GLU A 493 17.44 8.63 30.07
C GLU A 493 17.49 7.95 28.70
N ALA A 494 17.67 6.64 28.63
CA ALA A 494 17.65 5.89 27.38
C ALA A 494 16.28 6.00 26.66
N TYR A 495 15.16 6.00 27.43
CA TYR A 495 13.83 6.28 26.85
C TYR A 495 13.74 7.69 26.29
N LEU A 496 14.27 8.70 26.99
CA LEU A 496 14.24 10.09 26.53
C LEU A 496 15.05 10.28 25.25
N ASP A 497 16.22 9.67 25.15
CA ASP A 497 17.07 9.79 23.95
C ASP A 497 16.41 9.14 22.75
N TRP A 498 15.83 7.95 22.91
CA TRP A 498 15.03 7.31 21.86
C TRP A 498 13.80 8.15 21.51
N GLY A 499 13.06 8.65 22.51
CA GLY A 499 11.83 9.40 22.29
C GLY A 499 12.07 10.69 21.53
N LYS A 500 13.16 11.43 21.82
CA LYS A 500 13.56 12.63 21.08
C LYS A 500 13.82 12.33 19.61
N GLU A 501 14.55 11.25 19.29
CA GLU A 501 14.82 10.87 17.92
C GLU A 501 13.56 10.38 17.20
N PHE A 502 12.74 9.57 17.88
CA PHE A 502 11.51 9.02 17.33
C PHE A 502 10.51 10.11 16.89
N VAL A 503 10.28 11.13 17.72
CA VAL A 503 9.32 12.20 17.42
C VAL A 503 9.79 13.16 16.32
N ARG A 504 11.05 13.13 15.92
CA ARG A 504 11.56 13.91 14.78
C ARG A 504 10.93 13.46 13.46
N HIS A 505 10.71 12.16 13.31
CA HIS A 505 10.09 11.58 12.13
C HIS A 505 8.62 11.23 12.37
N THR A 506 8.32 10.63 13.52
CA THR A 506 6.99 10.08 13.86
C THR A 506 6.47 10.76 15.11
N PRO A 507 6.00 12.03 15.01
CA PRO A 507 5.48 12.75 16.17
C PRO A 507 4.20 12.08 16.67
N ARG A 508 4.17 11.81 18.00
CA ARG A 508 3.05 11.14 18.68
C ARG A 508 2.81 11.76 20.04
N ALA A 509 1.56 12.15 20.32
CA ALA A 509 1.18 12.80 21.57
C ALA A 509 1.51 11.95 22.81
N ASN A 510 1.30 10.62 22.74
CA ASN A 510 1.62 9.69 23.81
C ASN A 510 3.13 9.59 24.08
N ILE A 511 4.00 9.69 23.06
CA ILE A 511 5.46 9.70 23.25
C ILE A 511 5.87 10.98 23.95
N TYR A 512 5.35 12.14 23.54
CA TYR A 512 5.60 13.40 24.26
C TYR A 512 5.15 13.34 25.71
N ALA A 513 3.94 12.80 25.98
CA ALA A 513 3.43 12.64 27.33
C ALA A 513 4.33 11.72 28.18
N ASN A 514 4.78 10.61 27.61
CA ASN A 514 5.68 9.67 28.27
C ASN A 514 7.06 10.27 28.55
N MET A 515 7.61 11.09 27.63
CA MET A 515 8.86 11.83 27.87
C MET A 515 8.69 12.86 29.00
N VAL A 516 7.54 13.53 29.07
CA VAL A 516 7.23 14.44 30.19
C VAL A 516 7.20 13.68 31.52
N ILE A 517 6.62 12.48 31.56
CA ILE A 517 6.61 11.62 32.77
C ILE A 517 8.04 11.23 33.15
N ALA A 518 8.85 10.77 32.21
CA ALA A 518 10.24 10.36 32.45
C ALA A 518 11.08 11.55 32.98
N LEU A 519 10.96 12.75 32.39
CA LEU A 519 11.64 13.97 32.84
C LEU A 519 11.25 14.34 34.28
N ASN A 520 9.96 14.28 34.63
CA ASN A 520 9.51 14.54 36.01
C ASN A 520 10.05 13.50 37.00
N ALA A 521 10.10 12.22 36.64
CA ALA A 521 10.68 11.15 37.46
C ALA A 521 12.18 11.38 37.71
N LEU A 522 12.89 11.97 36.74
CA LEU A 522 14.31 12.36 36.88
C LEU A 522 14.51 13.70 37.65
N GLY A 523 13.43 14.37 38.06
CA GLY A 523 13.50 15.67 38.72
C GLY A 523 13.75 16.86 37.78
N ARG A 524 13.70 16.65 36.43
CA ARG A 524 13.96 17.68 35.40
C ARG A 524 12.67 18.42 35.03
N THR A 525 12.01 19.01 36.04
CA THR A 525 10.66 19.61 35.91
C THR A 525 10.58 20.77 34.92
N GLU A 526 11.62 21.61 34.83
CA GLU A 526 11.63 22.71 33.86
C GLU A 526 11.65 22.20 32.39
N GLU A 527 12.43 21.15 32.11
CA GLU A 527 12.48 20.53 30.80
C GLU A 527 11.14 19.84 30.48
N ALA A 528 10.55 19.16 31.46
CA ALA A 528 9.22 18.54 31.32
C ALA A 528 8.16 19.58 30.95
N ASN A 529 8.17 20.75 31.59
CA ASN A 529 7.23 21.83 31.29
C ASN A 529 7.46 22.45 29.91
N ARG A 530 8.73 22.64 29.49
CA ARG A 530 9.07 23.12 28.15
C ARG A 530 8.59 22.13 27.08
N LEU A 531 8.90 20.85 27.24
CA LEU A 531 8.47 19.82 26.31
C LEU A 531 6.95 19.70 26.23
N ARG A 532 6.25 19.80 27.37
CA ARG A 532 4.78 19.81 27.42
C ARG A 532 4.19 20.97 26.63
N THR A 533 4.74 22.19 26.81
CA THR A 533 4.29 23.36 26.07
C THR A 533 4.48 23.20 24.55
N GLN A 534 5.62 22.68 24.13
CA GLN A 534 5.87 22.36 22.72
C GLN A 534 4.88 21.31 22.19
N ALA A 535 4.64 20.24 22.95
CA ALA A 535 3.71 19.19 22.57
C ALA A 535 2.26 19.69 22.48
N LEU A 536 1.83 20.58 23.40
CA LEU A 536 0.50 21.19 23.36
C LEU A 536 0.30 22.14 22.17
N ALA A 537 1.36 22.72 21.63
CA ALA A 537 1.28 23.50 20.39
C ALA A 537 0.98 22.59 19.17
N LEU A 538 1.47 21.36 19.19
CA LEU A 538 1.22 20.36 18.14
C LEU A 538 -0.11 19.62 18.35
N TYR A 539 -0.50 19.38 19.60
CA TYR A 539 -1.65 18.57 20.01
C TYR A 539 -2.54 19.34 20.99
N PRO A 540 -3.18 20.45 20.56
CA PRO A 540 -4.03 21.24 21.45
C PRO A 540 -5.23 20.42 21.92
N GLY A 541 -5.46 20.44 23.23
CA GLY A 541 -6.56 19.71 23.85
C GLY A 541 -6.32 18.21 24.06
N GLU A 542 -5.12 17.69 23.78
CA GLU A 542 -4.80 16.29 24.02
C GLU A 542 -4.80 15.95 25.53
N PRO A 543 -5.70 15.06 25.99
CA PRO A 543 -5.83 14.78 27.42
C PRO A 543 -4.56 14.27 28.09
N LEU A 544 -3.75 13.48 27.37
CA LEU A 544 -2.50 12.90 27.88
C LEU A 544 -1.45 13.96 28.25
N LEU A 545 -1.52 15.13 27.65
CA LEU A 545 -0.61 16.25 27.89
C LEU A 545 -1.10 17.20 28.97
N THR A 546 -2.31 17.01 29.54
CA THR A 546 -2.82 17.84 30.63
C THR A 546 -2.10 17.53 31.93
N ALA A 547 -1.98 18.52 32.80
CA ALA A 547 -1.25 18.39 34.08
C ALA A 547 -1.88 17.35 35.04
N SER A 548 -3.21 17.10 34.91
CA SER A 548 -3.93 16.10 35.69
C SER A 548 -3.64 14.66 35.21
N ALA A 549 -3.50 14.44 33.89
CA ALA A 549 -3.23 13.13 33.33
C ALA A 549 -1.81 12.64 33.67
N ALA A 550 -0.81 13.53 33.63
CA ALA A 550 0.56 13.18 34.03
C ALA A 550 0.63 12.67 35.47
N LYS A 551 -0.15 13.27 36.40
CA LYS A 551 -0.27 12.79 37.79
C LYS A 551 -1.05 11.48 37.90
N SER A 552 -2.09 11.30 37.09
CA SER A 552 -2.92 10.07 37.08
C SER A 552 -2.15 8.85 36.56
N VAL A 553 -1.37 8.99 35.49
CA VAL A 553 -0.57 7.92 34.92
C VAL A 553 0.55 7.53 35.89
N ALA A 554 1.24 8.50 36.50
CA ALA A 554 2.23 8.23 37.53
C ALA A 554 1.61 7.48 38.73
N ALA A 555 0.45 7.93 39.22
CA ALA A 555 -0.28 7.28 40.33
C ALA A 555 -0.82 5.88 39.97
N THR A 556 -1.10 5.60 38.71
CA THR A 556 -1.55 4.28 38.24
C THR A 556 -0.38 3.31 38.13
N LEU A 557 0.79 3.80 37.74
CA LEU A 557 2.04 3.01 37.68
C LEU A 557 2.63 2.75 39.10
N GLU A 558 2.38 3.63 40.06
CA GLU A 558 2.76 3.47 41.47
C GLU A 558 1.88 2.49 42.26
N ARG A 559 0.67 2.19 41.77
CA ARG A 559 -0.17 1.16 42.40
C ARG A 559 0.43 -0.23 42.11
N LYS A 560 1.19 -0.76 43.09
CA LYS A 560 1.59 -2.17 43.13
C LYS A 560 0.37 -3.04 42.82
N PRO A 561 0.50 -4.09 41.99
CA PRO A 561 -0.55 -5.09 41.91
C PRO A 561 -0.76 -5.64 43.32
N SER A 562 -1.97 -5.47 43.84
CA SER A 562 -2.37 -6.15 45.07
C SER A 562 -2.19 -7.64 44.86
N SER A 563 -1.37 -8.23 45.67
CA SER A 563 -0.97 -9.63 45.80
C SER A 563 -2.07 -10.64 45.53
#